data_db965002f9f6fb785793b5d8c3a0fc83
#
_entry.id   db965002f9f6fb785793b5d8c3a0fc83
#
_cell.length_a   1.000
_cell.length_b   1.000
_cell.length_c   1.000
_cell.angle_alpha   90.00
_cell.angle_beta   90.00
_cell.angle_gamma   90.00
#
_symmetry.space_group_name_H-M   'P 1'
#
loop_
_entity.id
_entity.type
_entity.pdbx_description
1 polymer ?
#
loop_
_entity_poly.entity_id
_entity_poly.type
_entity_poly.pdbx_seq_one_letter_code
_entity_poly.pdbx_strand_id
1 'polypeptide(L)'
;MAKTNWGITSGFIGKLGNVVGFNWKGKNVQRALVQGADPRSGAQILQRARFGMIGQMGSVLYDAVYEGFRHEARSNSSTQSGLFLKHNLSAIGGTDPEALTVDYPGLQLSYGKLKGVECGTPVINGTTLSVTVSNAAAPNRRTALTDRVYVCAYCPALEDAVCGCVGTRAGGDFTLTVPAGYAGETVHVYAFVIGASSTNEGQASTTAYLGTAGNGSSSGRNTGGPGTVNG
;
A
#
# COMPACT_ATOMS: atom_id res chain seq x y z
N MET A 1 -16.72 25.89 16.01
CA MET A 1 -16.53 27.22 16.63
C MET A 1 -15.69 28.06 15.68
N ALA A 2 -16.14 29.26 15.31
CA ALA A 2 -15.39 30.16 14.44
C ALA A 2 -14.42 31.01 15.26
N LYS A 3 -13.19 31.23 14.75
CA LYS A 3 -12.19 32.09 15.38
C LYS A 3 -11.97 33.33 14.49
N THR A 4 -11.95 34.52 15.07
CA THR A 4 -11.63 35.77 14.35
C THR A 4 -10.24 36.21 14.79
N ASN A 5 -9.41 36.63 13.84
CA ASN A 5 -8.05 37.09 14.15
C ASN A 5 -7.94 38.59 14.39
N TRP A 6 -8.83 39.41 13.83
CA TRP A 6 -8.79 40.87 13.92
C TRP A 6 -10.19 41.47 13.71
N GLY A 7 -10.87 41.96 14.74
CA GLY A 7 -12.12 42.71 14.68
C GLY A 7 -13.31 42.04 13.99
N ILE A 8 -14.46 42.67 14.02
CA ILE A 8 -15.74 42.11 13.48
C ILE A 8 -15.74 41.96 11.95
N THR A 9 -14.93 42.72 11.24
CA THR A 9 -14.84 42.72 9.76
C THR A 9 -13.62 42.00 9.21
N SER A 10 -12.74 41.51 10.07
CA SER A 10 -11.57 40.76 9.63
C SER A 10 -11.89 39.28 9.46
N GLY A 11 -11.10 38.60 8.63
CA GLY A 11 -11.32 37.20 8.30
C GLY A 11 -11.44 36.30 9.52
N PHE A 12 -12.50 35.54 9.58
CA PHE A 12 -12.70 34.46 10.55
C PHE A 12 -12.47 33.10 9.86
N ILE A 13 -12.09 32.10 10.63
CA ILE A 13 -11.93 30.72 10.17
C ILE A 13 -12.98 29.86 10.86
N GLY A 14 -13.78 29.17 10.03
CA GLY A 14 -14.86 28.31 10.51
C GLY A 14 -16.24 28.78 10.04
N LYS A 15 -17.28 28.23 10.68
CA LYS A 15 -18.68 28.52 10.37
C LYS A 15 -19.23 29.59 11.32
N LEU A 16 -19.82 30.64 10.77
CA LEU A 16 -20.53 31.67 11.49
C LEU A 16 -21.91 31.89 10.84
N GLY A 17 -22.96 31.34 11.44
CA GLY A 17 -24.30 31.39 10.84
C GLY A 17 -24.32 30.73 9.46
N ASN A 18 -24.72 31.46 8.46
CA ASN A 18 -24.80 31.05 7.06
C ASN A 18 -23.51 31.35 6.25
N VAL A 19 -22.42 31.73 6.90
CA VAL A 19 -21.16 32.09 6.25
C VAL A 19 -20.06 31.17 6.78
N VAL A 20 -19.17 30.71 5.85
CA VAL A 20 -17.94 29.97 6.16
C VAL A 20 -16.76 30.82 5.75
N GLY A 21 -15.86 31.07 6.73
CA GLY A 21 -14.58 31.72 6.49
C GLY A 21 -13.45 30.68 6.46
N PHE A 22 -12.50 30.85 5.56
CA PHE A 22 -11.30 30.04 5.46
C PHE A 22 -10.13 30.83 4.87
N ASN A 23 -8.92 30.40 5.14
CA ASN A 23 -7.73 30.99 4.55
C ASN A 23 -7.36 30.24 3.25
N TRP A 24 -7.27 30.98 2.15
CA TRP A 24 -6.83 30.47 0.86
C TRP A 24 -5.57 31.19 0.42
N LYS A 25 -4.44 30.51 0.41
CA LYS A 25 -3.12 31.06 0.01
C LYS A 25 -2.79 32.39 0.70
N GLY A 26 -3.00 32.46 2.01
CA GLY A 26 -2.75 33.67 2.80
C GLY A 26 -3.85 34.73 2.74
N LYS A 27 -4.92 34.52 1.95
CA LYS A 27 -6.06 35.44 1.86
C LYS A 27 -7.25 34.89 2.63
N ASN A 28 -7.91 35.73 3.41
CA ASN A 28 -9.15 35.37 4.08
C ASN A 28 -10.29 35.40 3.08
N VAL A 29 -10.92 34.26 2.85
CA VAL A 29 -12.05 34.10 1.94
C VAL A 29 -13.28 33.71 2.75
N GLN A 30 -14.43 34.32 2.38
CA GLN A 30 -15.72 34.02 2.97
C GLN A 30 -16.68 33.57 1.85
N ARG A 31 -17.48 32.54 2.12
CA ARG A 31 -18.53 32.10 1.21
C ARG A 31 -19.80 31.76 1.96
N ALA A 32 -20.94 31.83 1.28
CA ALA A 32 -22.17 31.33 1.83
C ALA A 32 -22.05 29.83 2.20
N LEU A 33 -22.66 29.47 3.31
CA LEU A 33 -22.78 28.04 3.68
C LEU A 33 -23.77 27.40 2.71
N VAL A 34 -23.26 26.58 1.81
CA VAL A 34 -24.10 25.72 0.99
C VAL A 34 -24.44 24.50 1.84
N GLN A 35 -25.70 24.24 2.10
CA GLN A 35 -26.08 22.91 2.61
C GLN A 35 -25.77 21.91 1.51
N GLY A 36 -24.84 21.00 1.82
CA GLY A 36 -24.46 19.94 0.89
C GLY A 36 -25.70 19.12 0.56
N ALA A 37 -26.13 19.17 -0.69
CA ALA A 37 -26.98 18.11 -1.18
C ALA A 37 -26.19 16.80 -1.06
N ASP A 38 -26.82 15.75 -0.59
CA ASP A 38 -26.26 14.40 -0.66
C ASP A 38 -26.85 13.70 -1.92
N PRO A 39 -26.35 14.04 -3.11
CA PRO A 39 -26.85 13.41 -4.32
C PRO A 39 -26.36 11.96 -4.31
N ARG A 40 -27.32 11.04 -4.35
CA ARG A 40 -27.07 9.60 -4.41
C ARG A 40 -27.16 9.11 -5.85
N SER A 41 -26.38 9.73 -6.75
CA SER A 41 -26.25 9.17 -8.09
C SER A 41 -25.48 7.86 -8.04
N GLY A 42 -25.79 6.90 -8.93
CA GLY A 42 -25.11 5.61 -8.96
C GLY A 42 -23.59 5.75 -9.04
N ALA A 43 -23.06 6.71 -9.80
CA ALA A 43 -21.63 7.00 -9.87
C ALA A 43 -21.03 7.43 -8.53
N GLN A 44 -21.76 8.21 -7.74
CA GLN A 44 -21.28 8.65 -6.43
C GLN A 44 -21.34 7.54 -5.39
N ILE A 45 -22.37 6.69 -5.44
CA ILE A 45 -22.46 5.51 -4.58
C ILE A 45 -21.30 4.58 -4.88
N LEU A 46 -21.03 4.28 -6.15
CA LEU A 46 -19.90 3.46 -6.59
C LEU A 46 -18.55 4.04 -6.13
N GLN A 47 -18.37 5.35 -6.30
CA GLN A 47 -17.13 6.00 -5.87
C GLN A 47 -16.93 5.93 -4.35
N ARG A 48 -17.98 6.13 -3.57
CA ARG A 48 -17.94 5.99 -2.10
C ARG A 48 -17.59 4.56 -1.69
N ALA A 49 -18.18 3.56 -2.35
CA ALA A 49 -17.88 2.15 -2.09
C ALA A 49 -16.38 1.84 -2.36
N ARG A 50 -15.84 2.32 -3.50
CA ARG A 50 -14.41 2.18 -3.81
C ARG A 50 -13.51 2.84 -2.77
N PHE A 51 -13.83 4.06 -2.34
CA PHE A 51 -13.11 4.75 -1.28
C PHE A 51 -13.18 4.00 0.06
N GLY A 52 -14.35 3.47 0.40
CA GLY A 52 -14.55 2.67 1.61
C GLY A 52 -13.67 1.42 1.62
N MET A 53 -13.67 0.66 0.53
CA MET A 53 -12.85 -0.55 0.39
C MET A 53 -11.35 -0.27 0.50
N ILE A 54 -10.83 0.75 -0.21
CA ILE A 54 -9.41 1.13 -0.09
C ILE A 54 -9.10 1.65 1.31
N GLY A 55 -9.99 2.41 1.92
CA GLY A 55 -9.81 2.91 3.28
C GLY A 55 -9.67 1.76 4.29
N GLN A 56 -10.50 0.73 4.18
CA GLN A 56 -10.42 -0.49 5.00
C GLN A 56 -9.09 -1.22 4.76
N MET A 57 -8.72 -1.47 3.50
CA MET A 57 -7.44 -2.07 3.16
C MET A 57 -6.25 -1.26 3.69
N GLY A 58 -6.29 0.07 3.58
CA GLY A 58 -5.25 0.95 4.10
C GLY A 58 -5.11 0.91 5.62
N SER A 59 -6.18 0.58 6.34
CA SER A 59 -6.14 0.37 7.78
C SER A 59 -5.47 -0.96 8.15
N VAL A 60 -5.77 -2.02 7.40
CA VAL A 60 -5.15 -3.34 7.58
C VAL A 60 -3.65 -3.30 7.20
N LEU A 61 -3.31 -2.63 6.12
CA LEU A 61 -1.95 -2.48 5.61
C LEU A 61 -1.19 -1.30 6.22
N TYR A 62 -1.63 -0.79 7.39
CA TYR A 62 -1.15 0.47 7.94
C TYR A 62 0.37 0.55 8.08
N ASP A 63 1.02 -0.49 8.60
CA ASP A 63 2.47 -0.50 8.83
C ASP A 63 3.25 -0.40 7.51
N ALA A 64 2.81 -1.12 6.49
CA ALA A 64 3.40 -1.05 5.16
C ALA A 64 3.20 0.34 4.52
N VAL A 65 1.99 0.87 4.60
CA VAL A 65 1.60 2.18 4.05
C VAL A 65 2.34 3.31 4.77
N TYR A 66 2.46 3.23 6.10
CA TYR A 66 3.17 4.23 6.90
C TYR A 66 4.63 4.37 6.47
N GLU A 67 5.34 3.26 6.38
CA GLU A 67 6.76 3.26 5.99
C GLU A 67 6.92 3.54 4.48
N GLY A 68 6.11 2.93 3.63
CA GLY A 68 6.24 3.02 2.17
C GLY A 68 5.94 4.40 1.58
N PHE A 69 5.03 5.17 2.20
CA PHE A 69 4.67 6.53 1.75
C PHE A 69 5.25 7.64 2.62
N ARG A 70 6.03 7.33 3.64
CA ARG A 70 6.56 8.29 4.62
C ARG A 70 7.30 9.45 3.97
N HIS A 71 8.19 9.17 3.02
CA HIS A 71 8.98 10.19 2.33
C HIS A 71 8.13 11.05 1.40
N GLU A 72 7.25 10.44 0.62
CA GLU A 72 6.36 11.15 -0.29
C GLU A 72 5.38 12.06 0.48
N ALA A 73 4.85 11.56 1.60
CA ALA A 73 3.96 12.34 2.46
C ALA A 73 4.61 13.63 2.98
N ARG A 74 5.86 13.53 3.43
CA ARG A 74 6.64 14.69 3.88
C ARG A 74 6.88 15.69 2.75
N SER A 75 7.29 15.22 1.56
CA SER A 75 7.59 16.10 0.42
C SER A 75 6.35 16.79 -0.14
N ASN A 76 5.18 16.16 -0.09
CA ASN A 76 3.94 16.68 -0.64
C ASN A 76 3.00 17.29 0.41
N SER A 77 3.42 17.41 1.68
CA SER A 77 2.57 17.86 2.80
C SER A 77 1.22 17.14 2.83
N SER A 78 1.25 15.81 2.64
CA SER A 78 0.10 14.91 2.58
C SER A 78 0.16 13.86 3.68
N THR A 79 -0.89 13.07 3.83
CA THR A 79 -0.89 11.91 4.73
C THR A 79 -0.56 10.64 3.97
N GLN A 80 0.06 9.67 4.62
CA GLN A 80 0.39 8.37 4.03
C GLN A 80 -0.86 7.64 3.52
N SER A 81 -1.93 7.62 4.32
CA SER A 81 -3.21 7.04 3.94
C SER A 81 -3.85 7.74 2.73
N GLY A 82 -3.73 9.08 2.65
CA GLY A 82 -4.21 9.85 1.49
C GLY A 82 -3.45 9.52 0.21
N LEU A 83 -2.14 9.27 0.31
CA LEU A 83 -1.31 8.84 -0.82
C LEU A 83 -1.62 7.40 -1.22
N PHE A 84 -1.77 6.49 -0.26
CA PHE A 84 -2.19 5.13 -0.52
C PHE A 84 -3.52 5.10 -1.31
N LEU A 85 -4.49 5.89 -0.88
CA LEU A 85 -5.78 6.05 -1.55
C LEU A 85 -5.61 6.57 -2.99
N LYS A 86 -4.79 7.61 -3.17
CA LYS A 86 -4.51 8.22 -4.47
C LYS A 86 -3.89 7.23 -5.46
N HIS A 87 -2.91 6.43 -5.00
CA HIS A 87 -2.19 5.51 -5.87
C HIS A 87 -2.97 4.21 -6.17
N ASN A 88 -3.94 3.83 -5.31
CA ASN A 88 -4.61 2.54 -5.42
C ASN A 88 -6.08 2.62 -5.86
N LEU A 89 -6.63 3.80 -6.08
CA LEU A 89 -8.05 3.92 -6.49
C LEU A 89 -8.34 3.19 -7.81
N SER A 90 -7.37 3.14 -8.72
CA SER A 90 -7.47 2.42 -9.99
C SER A 90 -7.39 0.89 -9.85
N ALA A 91 -6.86 0.38 -8.74
CA ALA A 91 -6.80 -1.05 -8.47
C ALA A 91 -8.15 -1.64 -8.03
N ILE A 92 -9.17 -0.79 -7.78
CA ILE A 92 -10.51 -1.25 -7.47
C ILE A 92 -11.37 -1.22 -8.74
N GLY A 93 -11.67 -2.39 -9.24
CA GLY A 93 -12.56 -2.63 -10.37
C GLY A 93 -14.02 -2.83 -9.94
N GLY A 94 -14.89 -3.05 -10.95
CA GLY A 94 -16.32 -3.30 -10.74
C GLY A 94 -17.17 -2.06 -11.03
N THR A 95 -18.40 -2.32 -11.46
CA THR A 95 -19.42 -1.29 -11.74
C THR A 95 -20.57 -1.33 -10.74
N ASP A 96 -20.63 -2.39 -9.93
CA ASP A 96 -21.61 -2.57 -8.86
C ASP A 96 -20.94 -2.24 -7.51
N PRO A 97 -21.51 -1.32 -6.71
CA PRO A 97 -20.99 -1.00 -5.39
C PRO A 97 -20.90 -2.18 -4.42
N GLU A 98 -21.74 -3.22 -4.61
CA GLU A 98 -21.78 -4.41 -3.77
C GLU A 98 -20.86 -5.55 -4.27
N ALA A 99 -20.33 -5.43 -5.50
CA ALA A 99 -19.50 -6.45 -6.15
C ALA A 99 -18.21 -5.83 -6.71
N LEU A 100 -17.47 -5.13 -5.87
CA LEU A 100 -16.17 -4.57 -6.22
C LEU A 100 -15.10 -5.66 -6.23
N THR A 101 -14.14 -5.52 -7.14
CA THR A 101 -12.99 -6.42 -7.27
C THR A 101 -11.70 -5.67 -7.00
N VAL A 102 -10.72 -6.36 -6.43
CA VAL A 102 -9.39 -5.80 -6.12
C VAL A 102 -8.36 -6.42 -7.06
N ASP A 103 -7.61 -5.57 -7.73
CA ASP A 103 -6.39 -5.96 -8.45
C ASP A 103 -5.21 -5.99 -7.49
N TYR A 104 -5.02 -7.11 -6.80
CA TYR A 104 -3.94 -7.29 -5.83
C TYR A 104 -2.55 -7.09 -6.44
N PRO A 105 -2.23 -7.60 -7.64
CA PRO A 105 -0.95 -7.30 -8.30
C PRO A 105 -0.70 -5.82 -8.55
N GLY A 106 -1.74 -5.03 -8.78
CA GLY A 106 -1.66 -3.60 -9.02
C GLY A 106 -1.54 -2.73 -7.78
N LEU A 107 -1.66 -3.30 -6.57
CA LEU A 107 -1.59 -2.53 -5.33
C LEU A 107 -0.19 -1.95 -5.07
N GLN A 108 -0.18 -0.67 -4.71
CA GLN A 108 1.02 0.10 -4.37
C GLN A 108 1.06 0.34 -2.86
N LEU A 109 1.96 -0.32 -2.15
CA LEU A 109 2.20 -0.10 -0.70
C LEU A 109 3.28 0.93 -0.44
N SER A 110 4.04 1.27 -1.47
CA SER A 110 5.10 2.26 -1.43
C SER A 110 5.25 2.94 -2.78
N TYR A 111 5.76 4.15 -2.78
CA TYR A 111 6.04 4.89 -3.99
C TYR A 111 7.29 5.76 -3.84
N GLY A 112 8.17 5.70 -4.83
CA GLY A 112 9.38 6.50 -4.82
C GLY A 112 10.33 6.19 -5.98
N LYS A 113 11.46 6.87 -5.97
CA LYS A 113 12.48 6.81 -7.03
C LYS A 113 13.62 5.85 -6.73
N LEU A 114 13.62 5.23 -5.55
CA LEU A 114 14.62 4.25 -5.20
C LEU A 114 14.40 2.98 -6.05
N LYS A 115 15.47 2.38 -6.53
CA LYS A 115 15.36 1.13 -7.26
C LYS A 115 14.96 0.00 -6.30
N GLY A 116 14.01 -0.83 -6.70
CA GLY A 116 13.60 -2.02 -5.96
C GLY A 116 14.70 -3.09 -5.89
N VAL A 117 14.38 -4.21 -5.30
CA VAL A 117 15.18 -5.44 -5.30
C VAL A 117 14.44 -6.52 -6.08
N GLU A 118 15.17 -7.48 -6.58
CA GLU A 118 14.58 -8.69 -7.15
C GLU A 118 14.38 -9.71 -6.03
N CYS A 119 13.18 -10.27 -5.98
CA CYS A 119 12.81 -11.26 -4.99
C CYS A 119 12.38 -12.55 -5.70
N GLY A 120 12.72 -13.68 -5.11
CA GLY A 120 12.21 -14.98 -5.52
C GLY A 120 10.75 -15.18 -5.15
N THR A 121 10.19 -16.30 -5.58
CA THR A 121 8.81 -16.68 -5.24
C THR A 121 8.68 -16.86 -3.71
N PRO A 122 7.69 -16.22 -3.09
CA PRO A 122 7.45 -16.38 -1.65
C PRO A 122 6.91 -17.77 -1.32
N VAL A 123 7.37 -18.35 -0.21
CA VAL A 123 6.91 -19.66 0.27
C VAL A 123 6.51 -19.54 1.74
N ILE A 124 5.31 -20.04 2.08
CA ILE A 124 4.84 -20.13 3.47
C ILE A 124 4.98 -21.57 3.94
N ASN A 125 5.68 -21.76 5.07
CA ASN A 125 5.76 -23.03 5.78
C ASN A 125 5.29 -22.82 7.23
N GLY A 126 4.08 -23.26 7.52
CA GLY A 126 3.45 -23.02 8.83
C GLY A 126 3.28 -21.52 9.12
N THR A 127 4.04 -21.01 10.08
CA THR A 127 4.04 -19.60 10.49
C THR A 127 5.22 -18.80 9.92
N THR A 128 5.96 -19.35 8.98
CA THR A 128 7.15 -18.69 8.43
C THR A 128 6.97 -18.45 6.94
N LEU A 129 6.95 -17.17 6.54
CA LEU A 129 7.05 -16.75 5.16
C LEU A 129 8.55 -16.57 4.82
N SER A 130 9.02 -17.27 3.81
CA SER A 130 10.40 -17.18 3.31
C SER A 130 10.41 -16.47 1.96
N VAL A 131 11.34 -15.52 1.80
CA VAL A 131 11.57 -14.77 0.56
C VAL A 131 13.06 -14.64 0.34
N THR A 132 13.54 -15.10 -0.81
CA THR A 132 14.93 -14.88 -1.24
C THR A 132 15.03 -13.53 -1.93
N VAL A 133 15.94 -12.68 -1.47
CA VAL A 133 16.22 -11.39 -2.08
C VAL A 133 17.55 -11.44 -2.79
N SER A 134 17.55 -11.18 -4.10
CA SER A 134 18.77 -11.05 -4.88
C SER A 134 19.06 -9.57 -5.15
N ASN A 135 20.33 -9.20 -4.96
CA ASN A 135 20.80 -7.87 -5.31
C ASN A 135 21.26 -7.85 -6.77
N ALA A 136 20.31 -7.87 -7.69
CA ALA A 136 20.61 -7.84 -9.12
C ALA A 136 21.13 -6.47 -9.61
N ALA A 137 20.99 -5.42 -8.81
CA ALA A 137 21.41 -4.08 -9.18
C ALA A 137 22.68 -3.69 -8.45
N ALA A 138 23.76 -3.50 -9.19
CA ALA A 138 24.95 -2.84 -8.66
C ALA A 138 24.54 -1.53 -7.94
N PRO A 139 25.14 -1.24 -6.78
CA PRO A 139 24.89 0.00 -6.08
C PRO A 139 25.15 1.17 -7.01
N ASN A 140 24.18 2.06 -7.11
CA ASN A 140 24.33 3.31 -7.83
C ASN A 140 24.28 4.46 -6.82
N ARG A 141 24.41 5.70 -7.31
CA ARG A 141 24.45 6.89 -6.46
C ARG A 141 23.22 7.04 -5.52
N ARG A 142 22.12 6.31 -5.76
CA ARG A 142 20.87 6.36 -4.98
C ARG A 142 20.56 5.07 -4.24
N THR A 143 21.34 4.02 -4.42
CA THR A 143 21.12 2.71 -3.77
C THR A 143 22.33 2.33 -2.96
N ALA A 144 22.12 1.85 -1.75
CA ALA A 144 23.15 1.34 -0.88
C ALA A 144 22.84 -0.11 -0.47
N LEU A 145 23.86 -0.92 -0.21
CA LEU A 145 23.65 -2.28 0.28
C LEU A 145 22.96 -2.31 1.65
N THR A 146 23.04 -1.21 2.39
CA THR A 146 22.39 -1.00 3.69
C THR A 146 20.93 -0.63 3.60
N ASP A 147 20.38 -0.36 2.39
CA ASP A 147 18.96 -0.05 2.23
C ASP A 147 18.11 -1.19 2.77
N ARG A 148 17.09 -0.86 3.54
CA ARG A 148 16.23 -1.82 4.23
C ARG A 148 15.16 -2.39 3.30
N VAL A 149 15.01 -3.71 3.31
CA VAL A 149 13.99 -4.43 2.56
C VAL A 149 12.83 -4.73 3.49
N TYR A 150 11.65 -4.31 3.07
CA TYR A 150 10.38 -4.58 3.74
C TYR A 150 9.60 -5.62 2.93
N VAL A 151 9.04 -6.59 3.64
CA VAL A 151 8.10 -7.56 3.08
C VAL A 151 6.78 -7.42 3.81
N CYS A 152 5.69 -7.44 3.04
CA CYS A 152 4.33 -7.40 3.55
C CYS A 152 3.56 -8.61 3.03
N ALA A 153 2.97 -9.38 3.93
CA ALA A 153 2.05 -10.47 3.65
C ALA A 153 0.62 -10.01 3.99
N TYR A 154 -0.27 -10.05 3.02
CA TYR A 154 -1.67 -9.68 3.17
C TYR A 154 -2.58 -10.87 2.88
N CYS A 155 -3.43 -11.21 3.83
CA CYS A 155 -4.43 -12.27 3.71
C CYS A 155 -5.83 -11.65 3.60
N PRO A 156 -6.45 -11.60 2.40
CA PRO A 156 -7.78 -11.02 2.23
C PRO A 156 -8.88 -11.75 3.00
N ALA A 157 -8.78 -13.07 3.13
CA ALA A 157 -9.78 -13.88 3.81
C ALA A 157 -9.90 -13.58 5.30
N LEU A 158 -8.78 -13.16 5.92
CA LEU A 158 -8.72 -12.81 7.34
C LEU A 158 -8.74 -11.30 7.57
N GLU A 159 -8.74 -10.50 6.51
CA GLU A 159 -8.57 -9.04 6.58
C GLU A 159 -7.39 -8.63 7.46
N ASP A 160 -6.26 -9.35 7.33
CA ASP A 160 -5.08 -9.18 8.17
C ASP A 160 -3.82 -9.05 7.31
N ALA A 161 -2.83 -8.31 7.83
CA ALA A 161 -1.55 -8.11 7.18
C ALA A 161 -0.40 -8.04 8.16
N VAL A 162 0.70 -8.65 7.78
CA VAL A 162 1.96 -8.54 8.52
C VAL A 162 3.01 -7.90 7.64
N CYS A 163 3.61 -6.82 8.12
CA CYS A 163 4.68 -6.11 7.43
C CYS A 163 5.89 -5.96 8.35
N GLY A 164 7.08 -6.19 7.81
CA GLY A 164 8.30 -6.03 8.58
C GLY A 164 9.53 -5.78 7.72
N CYS A 165 10.55 -5.18 8.33
CA CYS A 165 11.88 -5.12 7.75
C CYS A 165 12.53 -6.49 7.92
N VAL A 166 12.74 -7.19 6.82
CA VAL A 166 13.29 -8.56 6.84
C VAL A 166 14.80 -8.58 6.67
N GLY A 167 15.39 -7.53 6.14
CA GLY A 167 16.83 -7.46 5.94
C GLY A 167 17.29 -6.25 5.15
N THR A 168 18.42 -6.38 4.47
CA THR A 168 19.01 -5.31 3.69
C THR A 168 19.17 -5.68 2.22
N ARG A 169 19.37 -4.68 1.38
CA ARG A 169 19.62 -4.86 -0.06
C ARG A 169 20.84 -5.75 -0.39
N ALA A 170 21.72 -6.01 0.58
CA ALA A 170 22.85 -6.93 0.36
C ALA A 170 22.42 -8.32 -0.13
N GLY A 171 21.16 -8.68 0.08
CA GLY A 171 20.57 -9.93 -0.37
C GLY A 171 20.65 -11.02 0.69
N GLY A 172 20.00 -12.14 0.40
CA GLY A 172 19.93 -13.32 1.25
C GLY A 172 18.55 -13.93 1.33
N ASP A 173 18.43 -14.96 2.13
CA ASP A 173 17.15 -15.58 2.46
C ASP A 173 16.59 -14.93 3.73
N PHE A 174 15.46 -14.32 3.59
CA PHE A 174 14.79 -13.61 4.68
C PHE A 174 13.49 -14.30 5.07
N THR A 175 13.16 -14.22 6.33
CA THR A 175 11.95 -14.80 6.89
C THR A 175 11.11 -13.75 7.60
N LEU A 176 9.79 -13.86 7.45
CA LEU A 176 8.80 -13.07 8.17
C LEU A 176 7.86 -14.03 8.90
N THR A 177 7.66 -13.81 10.19
CA THR A 177 6.70 -14.60 10.95
C THR A 177 5.28 -14.13 10.63
N VAL A 178 4.42 -15.05 10.21
CA VAL A 178 3.02 -14.81 9.89
C VAL A 178 2.10 -15.59 10.85
N PRO A 179 0.87 -15.15 11.08
CA PRO A 179 -0.09 -15.88 11.90
C PRO A 179 -0.36 -17.30 11.36
N ALA A 180 -0.62 -18.23 12.26
CA ALA A 180 -0.94 -19.62 11.90
C ALA A 180 -2.21 -19.72 11.02
N GLY A 181 -3.14 -18.77 11.15
CA GLY A 181 -4.34 -18.69 10.33
C GLY A 181 -4.11 -18.45 8.84
N TYR A 182 -2.88 -18.04 8.44
CA TYR A 182 -2.52 -17.88 7.02
C TYR A 182 -2.31 -19.23 6.32
N ALA A 183 -2.13 -20.30 7.09
CA ALA A 183 -1.95 -21.64 6.53
C ALA A 183 -3.24 -22.11 5.83
N GLY A 184 -3.14 -22.37 4.53
CA GLY A 184 -4.27 -22.78 3.69
C GLY A 184 -5.03 -21.65 2.99
N GLU A 185 -4.75 -20.39 3.35
CA GLU A 185 -5.35 -19.21 2.72
C GLU A 185 -4.47 -18.65 1.61
N THR A 186 -5.09 -17.88 0.71
CA THR A 186 -4.34 -17.14 -0.32
C THR A 186 -3.75 -15.88 0.29
N VAL A 187 -2.42 -15.82 0.35
CA VAL A 187 -1.68 -14.68 0.90
C VAL A 187 -0.95 -13.95 -0.22
N HIS A 188 -1.24 -12.67 -0.38
CA HIS A 188 -0.55 -11.80 -1.33
C HIS A 188 0.71 -11.21 -0.70
N VAL A 189 1.84 -11.34 -1.36
CA VAL A 189 3.14 -10.91 -0.83
C VAL A 189 3.70 -9.77 -1.66
N TYR A 190 4.12 -8.73 -0.97
CA TYR A 190 4.68 -7.52 -1.54
C TYR A 190 6.04 -7.23 -0.94
N ALA A 191 6.93 -6.62 -1.71
CA ALA A 191 8.20 -6.13 -1.22
C ALA A 191 8.48 -4.71 -1.68
N PHE A 192 9.15 -3.94 -0.86
CA PHE A 192 9.66 -2.62 -1.20
C PHE A 192 10.91 -2.31 -0.38
N VAL A 193 11.64 -1.30 -0.80
CA VAL A 193 12.92 -0.93 -0.20
C VAL A 193 12.86 0.50 0.30
N ILE A 194 13.44 0.72 1.46
CA ILE A 194 13.61 2.06 2.04
C ILE A 194 15.08 2.36 2.22
N GLY A 195 15.49 3.51 1.70
CA GLY A 195 16.86 3.99 1.77
C GLY A 195 17.30 4.22 3.20
N ALA A 196 18.50 3.75 3.52
CA ALA A 196 19.14 3.89 4.82
C ALA A 196 20.42 4.73 4.80
N SER A 197 20.89 5.14 3.61
CA SER A 197 22.10 5.99 3.51
C SER A 197 21.73 7.47 3.61
N SER A 198 22.71 8.31 3.99
CA SER A 198 22.54 9.76 4.12
C SER A 198 22.07 10.46 2.84
N THR A 199 22.30 9.86 1.67
CA THR A 199 21.89 10.38 0.36
C THR A 199 20.48 10.01 -0.04
N ASN A 200 19.90 8.94 0.53
CA ASN A 200 18.60 8.40 0.18
C ASN A 200 17.71 8.09 1.38
N GLU A 201 18.07 8.59 2.56
CA GLU A 201 17.37 8.27 3.81
C GLU A 201 15.86 8.47 3.72
N GLY A 202 15.13 7.42 4.02
CA GLY A 202 13.67 7.40 4.00
C GLY A 202 13.03 7.39 2.61
N GLN A 203 13.79 7.50 1.50
CA GLN A 203 13.22 7.33 0.16
C GLN A 203 12.77 5.89 -0.02
N ALA A 204 11.59 5.71 -0.63
CA ALA A 204 11.06 4.38 -0.92
C ALA A 204 11.29 3.99 -2.39
N SER A 205 11.25 2.68 -2.66
CA SER A 205 11.05 2.15 -4.01
C SER A 205 9.56 2.05 -4.32
N THR A 206 9.22 1.84 -5.58
CA THR A 206 7.90 1.33 -5.94
C THR A 206 7.71 -0.08 -5.40
N THR A 207 6.50 -0.45 -5.04
CA THR A 207 6.15 -1.80 -4.57
C THR A 207 6.37 -2.83 -5.68
N ALA A 208 6.96 -3.96 -5.33
CA ALA A 208 6.99 -5.15 -6.16
C ALA A 208 5.98 -6.18 -5.61
N TYR A 209 5.11 -6.67 -6.46
CA TYR A 209 4.24 -7.79 -6.15
C TYR A 209 5.00 -9.09 -6.40
N LEU A 210 5.14 -9.94 -5.38
CA LEU A 210 5.93 -11.18 -5.47
C LEU A 210 5.08 -12.40 -5.86
N GLY A 211 3.78 -12.25 -5.89
CA GLY A 211 2.84 -13.34 -6.14
C GLY A 211 2.05 -13.74 -4.91
N THR A 212 1.34 -14.85 -5.03
CA THR A 212 0.63 -15.47 -3.91
C THR A 212 1.49 -16.56 -3.28
N ALA A 213 1.53 -16.58 -1.95
CA ALA A 213 2.10 -17.67 -1.19
C ALA A 213 0.94 -18.49 -0.61
N GLY A 214 0.96 -19.79 -0.86
CA GLY A 214 0.08 -20.77 -0.23
C GLY A 214 0.94 -21.78 0.53
N ASN A 215 0.29 -22.59 1.36
CA ASN A 215 1.01 -23.68 2.01
C ASN A 215 1.53 -24.64 0.93
N GLY A 216 2.83 -24.83 0.85
CA GLY A 216 3.47 -25.68 -0.16
C GLY A 216 3.04 -27.13 -0.04
N SER A 217 1.90 -27.47 -0.59
CA SER A 217 1.63 -28.83 -1.02
C SER A 217 2.51 -29.09 -2.22
N SER A 218 3.58 -29.83 -2.03
CA SER A 218 4.39 -30.37 -3.10
C SER A 218 3.52 -31.32 -3.94
N SER A 219 2.78 -30.79 -4.90
CA SER A 219 2.24 -31.61 -5.96
C SER A 219 3.41 -32.02 -6.85
N GLY A 220 4.01 -33.17 -6.52
CA GLY A 220 4.94 -33.84 -7.39
C GLY A 220 4.31 -33.96 -8.77
N ARG A 221 4.83 -33.25 -9.73
CA ARG A 221 4.58 -33.47 -11.14
C ARG A 221 5.10 -34.87 -11.47
N ASN A 222 4.19 -35.85 -11.41
CA ASN A 222 4.44 -37.17 -11.95
C ASN A 222 4.52 -37.04 -13.49
N THR A 223 5.71 -36.85 -14.00
CA THR A 223 6.00 -37.01 -15.44
C THR A 223 6.02 -38.49 -15.74
N GLY A 224 4.82 -39.09 -15.88
CA GLY A 224 4.67 -40.39 -16.50
C GLY A 224 5.05 -40.28 -17.97
N GLY A 225 6.26 -40.67 -18.32
CA GLY A 225 6.68 -40.86 -19.70
C GLY A 225 5.84 -41.94 -20.39
N PRO A 226 5.56 -41.81 -21.70
CA PRO A 226 4.80 -42.81 -22.43
C PRO A 226 5.69 -44.04 -22.56
N GLY A 227 5.20 -45.17 -22.01
CA GLY A 227 5.77 -46.47 -22.23
C GLY A 227 5.72 -46.85 -23.70
N THR A 228 6.86 -47.08 -24.29
CA THR A 228 7.02 -47.75 -25.59
C THR A 228 6.59 -49.21 -25.44
N VAL A 229 5.50 -49.57 -26.11
CA VAL A 229 5.11 -50.97 -26.30
C VAL A 229 5.78 -51.45 -27.57
N ASN A 230 6.81 -52.28 -27.43
CA ASN A 230 7.29 -53.12 -28.49
C ASN A 230 6.66 -54.51 -28.31
N GLY A 231 6.03 -55.02 -29.38
CA GLY A 231 5.54 -56.35 -29.51
C GLY A 231 4.92 -56.51 -30.87
#